data_53f87a907f11ea090626df916c92e78e
#
_entry.id   53f87a907f11ea090626df916c92e78e
#
_cell.length_a   1.000
_cell.length_b   1.000
_cell.length_c   1.000
_cell.angle_alpha   90.00
_cell.angle_beta   90.00
_cell.angle_gamma   90.00
#
_symmetry.space_group_name_H-M   'P 1'
#
loop_
_entity.id
_entity.type
_entity.pdbx_description
1 polymer ?
#
loop_
_entity_poly.entity_id
_entity_poly.type
_entity_poly.pdbx_seq_one_letter_code
_entity_poly.pdbx_strand_id
1 'polypeptide(L)'
;LQPLGHIPRELGRDLCMAGRPLGRFLAVAQDNGYLQDFPDTVDFDTAMDLPRGKVMILATGGQGEPRAALARMAEGQHPLSLTEGDVVLFSSRTIPGNDLAIGRIQNLLAQRGIVMITDRQSDIHVSGHPGRPELEAMYRWLRPEILVPVHGEIRHMQEQARLGAATGIPHNVFQKNGDIVRLTPGKPGKLAEVRAGRLVLDGDIIVPANGEAIAMRRRLARDGLLIVALNRRGGAQVHRIGLPLGEDYEGCVGEARA
;
A
#
# COMPACT_ATOMS: atom_id res chain seq x y z
N LEU A 1 15.68 10.42 -4.12
CA LEU A 1 16.76 9.95 -5.01
C LEU A 1 18.05 10.74 -4.84
N GLN A 2 18.02 12.08 -4.73
CA GLN A 2 19.24 12.90 -4.70
C GLN A 2 20.28 12.44 -3.65
N PRO A 3 19.95 12.22 -2.36
CA PRO A 3 20.93 11.70 -1.39
C PRO A 3 21.46 10.31 -1.78
N LEU A 4 20.60 9.46 -2.36
CA LEU A 4 20.97 8.12 -2.77
C LEU A 4 21.96 8.09 -3.95
N GLY A 5 22.01 9.15 -4.76
CA GLY A 5 22.99 9.28 -5.85
C GLY A 5 24.40 9.58 -5.38
N HIS A 6 24.57 10.23 -4.22
CA HIS A 6 25.90 10.55 -3.68
C HIS A 6 26.57 9.32 -3.00
N ILE A 7 25.78 8.48 -2.34
CA ILE A 7 26.29 7.32 -1.58
C ILE A 7 27.14 6.36 -2.43
N PRO A 8 26.72 5.94 -3.63
CA PRO A 8 27.55 5.07 -4.46
C PRO A 8 28.91 5.67 -4.79
N ARG A 9 28.95 6.97 -5.14
CA ARG A 9 30.20 7.68 -5.44
C ARG A 9 31.16 7.69 -4.26
N GLU A 10 30.66 8.02 -3.07
CA GLU A 10 31.46 8.05 -1.84
C GLU A 10 32.01 6.66 -1.47
N LEU A 11 31.24 5.62 -1.73
CA LEU A 11 31.63 4.23 -1.45
C LEU A 11 32.39 3.56 -2.59
N GLY A 12 32.61 4.24 -3.73
CA GLY A 12 33.25 3.66 -4.93
C GLY A 12 32.47 2.47 -5.47
N ARG A 13 31.13 2.60 -5.54
CA ARG A 13 30.21 1.59 -6.05
C ARG A 13 29.49 2.08 -7.28
N ASP A 14 29.19 1.17 -8.19
CA ASP A 14 28.33 1.42 -9.33
C ASP A 14 26.86 1.28 -8.93
N LEU A 15 26.02 2.17 -9.46
CA LEU A 15 24.58 2.21 -9.16
C LEU A 15 23.78 1.50 -10.23
N CYS A 16 23.00 0.51 -9.83
CA CYS A 16 22.00 -0.14 -10.68
C CYS A 16 20.57 0.16 -10.19
N MET A 17 19.64 0.46 -11.11
CA MET A 17 18.25 0.74 -10.75
C MET A 17 17.33 -0.42 -11.15
N ALA A 18 16.70 -1.05 -10.16
CA ALA A 18 15.77 -2.16 -10.33
C ALA A 18 14.33 -1.71 -10.12
N GLY A 19 13.62 -1.51 -11.22
CA GLY A 19 12.22 -1.09 -11.25
C GLY A 19 11.97 0.00 -12.27
N ARG A 20 11.11 -0.29 -13.24
CA ARG A 20 10.75 0.65 -14.34
C ARG A 20 10.33 2.06 -13.88
N PRO A 21 9.57 2.22 -12.75
CA PRO A 21 9.21 3.54 -12.27
C PRO A 21 10.41 4.41 -11.86
N LEU A 22 11.50 3.82 -11.35
CA LEU A 22 12.67 4.58 -10.90
C LEU A 22 13.40 5.23 -12.07
N GLY A 23 13.68 4.46 -13.13
CA GLY A 23 14.32 5.00 -14.34
C GLY A 23 13.48 6.09 -15.00
N ARG A 24 12.16 5.88 -15.10
CA ARG A 24 11.25 6.88 -15.65
C ARG A 24 11.21 8.15 -14.79
N PHE A 25 11.20 8.00 -13.47
CA PHE A 25 11.24 9.14 -12.55
C PHE A 25 12.54 9.94 -12.70
N LEU A 26 13.68 9.24 -12.81
CA LEU A 26 14.98 9.89 -13.00
C LEU A 26 15.01 10.69 -14.31
N ALA A 27 14.60 10.06 -15.42
CA ALA A 27 14.56 10.74 -16.72
C ALA A 27 13.69 12.01 -16.68
N VAL A 28 12.46 11.91 -16.15
CA VAL A 28 11.55 13.07 -16.05
C VAL A 28 12.15 14.16 -15.13
N ALA A 29 12.80 13.77 -14.05
CA ALA A 29 13.44 14.75 -13.15
C ALA A 29 14.56 15.47 -13.85
N GLN A 30 15.40 14.78 -14.60
CA GLN A 30 16.50 15.37 -15.40
C GLN A 30 15.99 16.28 -16.52
N ASP A 31 14.95 15.86 -17.25
CA ASP A 31 14.30 16.69 -18.28
C ASP A 31 13.75 18.01 -17.71
N ASN A 32 13.36 18.03 -16.45
CA ASN A 32 12.89 19.24 -15.76
C ASN A 32 13.99 19.99 -14.98
N GLY A 33 15.27 19.66 -15.21
CA GLY A 33 16.41 20.34 -14.60
C GLY A 33 16.76 19.90 -13.17
N TYR A 34 16.11 18.84 -12.65
CA TYR A 34 16.44 18.24 -11.36
C TYR A 34 17.41 17.07 -11.53
N LEU A 35 18.09 16.67 -10.46
CA LEU A 35 18.98 15.50 -10.41
C LEU A 35 20.05 15.49 -11.51
N GLN A 36 20.55 16.66 -11.93
CA GLN A 36 21.56 16.78 -12.98
C GLN A 36 22.90 16.13 -12.59
N ASP A 37 23.22 16.11 -11.29
CA ASP A 37 24.43 15.49 -10.73
C ASP A 37 24.21 14.03 -10.30
N PHE A 38 23.08 13.43 -10.67
CA PHE A 38 22.82 12.02 -10.36
C PHE A 38 23.82 11.14 -11.13
N PRO A 39 24.43 10.11 -10.47
CA PRO A 39 25.41 9.28 -11.15
C PRO A 39 24.80 8.49 -12.31
N ASP A 40 25.61 8.18 -13.31
CA ASP A 40 25.25 7.22 -14.33
C ASP A 40 24.90 5.89 -13.68
N THR A 41 23.92 5.21 -14.27
CA THR A 41 23.50 3.90 -13.77
C THR A 41 23.94 2.81 -14.73
N VAL A 42 24.40 1.70 -14.19
CA VAL A 42 24.71 0.50 -14.97
C VAL A 42 23.46 -0.36 -15.19
N ASP A 43 23.42 -1.09 -16.28
CA ASP A 43 22.38 -2.07 -16.55
C ASP A 43 22.52 -3.34 -15.69
N PHE A 44 21.55 -4.26 -15.81
CA PHE A 44 21.53 -5.48 -15.00
C PHE A 44 22.67 -6.44 -15.33
N ASP A 45 23.05 -6.55 -16.57
CA ASP A 45 24.09 -7.47 -17.02
C ASP A 45 25.45 -6.98 -16.51
N THR A 46 25.75 -5.71 -16.67
CA THR A 46 26.94 -5.07 -16.10
C THR A 46 26.96 -5.22 -14.58
N ALA A 47 25.85 -4.98 -13.89
CA ALA A 47 25.76 -5.09 -12.42
C ALA A 47 26.01 -6.52 -11.93
N MET A 48 25.64 -7.53 -12.71
CA MET A 48 25.86 -8.94 -12.37
C MET A 48 27.32 -9.37 -12.56
N ASP A 49 28.05 -8.76 -13.50
CA ASP A 49 29.45 -9.07 -13.78
C ASP A 49 30.41 -8.37 -12.80
N LEU A 50 29.95 -7.32 -12.13
CA LEU A 50 30.75 -6.60 -11.13
C LEU A 50 30.88 -7.37 -9.80
N PRO A 51 32.01 -7.21 -9.08
CA PRO A 51 32.10 -7.72 -7.71
C PRO A 51 30.98 -7.17 -6.82
N ARG A 52 30.31 -8.02 -6.03
CA ARG A 52 29.15 -7.63 -5.20
C ARG A 52 29.39 -6.40 -4.34
N GLY A 53 30.57 -6.28 -3.73
CA GLY A 53 30.94 -5.12 -2.94
C GLY A 53 31.10 -3.83 -3.74
N LYS A 54 31.03 -3.88 -5.07
CA LYS A 54 31.14 -2.74 -5.97
C LYS A 54 29.79 -2.28 -6.54
N VAL A 55 28.72 -2.96 -6.21
CA VAL A 55 27.39 -2.62 -6.72
C VAL A 55 26.48 -2.14 -5.60
N MET A 56 25.73 -1.10 -5.87
CA MET A 56 24.57 -0.66 -5.09
C MET A 56 23.32 -0.73 -5.96
N ILE A 57 22.27 -1.39 -5.48
CA ILE A 57 21.02 -1.55 -6.22
C ILE A 57 19.94 -0.69 -5.56
N LEU A 58 19.35 0.21 -6.32
CA LEU A 58 18.16 0.95 -5.91
C LEU A 58 16.92 0.22 -6.46
N ALA A 59 16.12 -0.36 -5.56
CA ALA A 59 15.02 -1.23 -5.93
C ALA A 59 13.66 -0.67 -5.50
N THR A 60 12.61 -0.93 -6.30
CA THR A 60 11.22 -0.74 -5.88
C THR A 60 10.75 -1.90 -5.02
N GLY A 61 9.72 -1.69 -4.17
CA GLY A 61 9.09 -2.77 -3.41
C GLY A 61 9.14 -2.63 -1.90
N GLY A 62 9.46 -1.42 -1.39
CA GLY A 62 9.54 -1.17 0.05
C GLY A 62 8.22 -1.32 0.81
N GLN A 63 7.09 -1.44 0.12
CA GLN A 63 5.76 -1.67 0.70
C GLN A 63 5.23 -3.10 0.47
N GLY A 64 6.06 -3.99 -0.05
CA GLY A 64 5.68 -5.39 -0.24
C GLY A 64 4.87 -5.66 -1.49
N GLU A 65 4.90 -4.77 -2.48
CA GLU A 65 4.17 -4.92 -3.74
C GLU A 65 4.63 -6.18 -4.50
N PRO A 66 3.71 -7.10 -4.85
CA PRO A 66 4.07 -8.44 -5.34
C PRO A 66 4.86 -8.47 -6.65
N ARG A 67 4.75 -7.40 -7.47
CA ARG A 67 5.45 -7.31 -8.77
C ARG A 67 6.66 -6.40 -8.76
N ALA A 68 6.99 -5.83 -7.61
CA ALA A 68 8.13 -4.95 -7.46
C ALA A 68 9.46 -5.71 -7.51
N ALA A 69 10.54 -5.00 -7.78
CA ALA A 69 11.86 -5.60 -7.96
C ALA A 69 12.31 -6.36 -6.71
N LEU A 70 12.17 -5.78 -5.51
CA LEU A 70 12.57 -6.42 -4.26
C LEU A 70 11.82 -7.72 -3.99
N ALA A 71 10.50 -7.77 -4.22
CA ALA A 71 9.71 -8.99 -4.06
C ALA A 71 10.22 -10.10 -4.98
N ARG A 72 10.45 -9.77 -6.26
CA ARG A 72 10.99 -10.72 -7.24
C ARG A 72 12.41 -11.18 -6.90
N MET A 73 13.26 -10.28 -6.38
CA MET A 73 14.60 -10.65 -5.90
C MET A 73 14.52 -11.62 -4.71
N ALA A 74 13.65 -11.34 -3.74
CA ALA A 74 13.43 -12.20 -2.58
C ALA A 74 12.92 -13.60 -2.99
N GLU A 75 12.07 -13.66 -4.02
CA GLU A 75 11.53 -14.91 -4.59
C GLU A 75 12.49 -15.62 -5.56
N GLY A 76 13.64 -15.02 -5.89
CA GLY A 76 14.59 -15.57 -6.88
C GLY A 76 14.10 -15.49 -8.33
N GLN A 77 13.16 -14.58 -8.62
CA GLN A 77 12.54 -14.40 -9.94
C GLN A 77 13.03 -13.14 -10.68
N HIS A 78 14.08 -12.50 -10.17
CA HIS A 78 14.67 -11.31 -10.77
C HIS A 78 16.06 -11.64 -11.36
N PRO A 79 16.48 -11.02 -12.47
CA PRO A 79 17.83 -11.21 -13.02
C PRO A 79 18.93 -10.95 -11.97
N LEU A 80 18.80 -9.86 -11.20
CA LEU A 80 19.67 -9.61 -10.05
C LEU A 80 19.31 -10.54 -8.91
N SER A 81 20.27 -11.38 -8.48
CA SER A 81 20.10 -12.32 -7.37
C SER A 81 20.76 -11.80 -6.10
N LEU A 82 20.07 -11.90 -4.98
CA LEU A 82 20.61 -11.64 -3.65
C LEU A 82 21.15 -12.95 -3.04
N THR A 83 22.26 -12.87 -2.31
CA THR A 83 22.90 -14.04 -1.65
C THR A 83 23.27 -13.68 -0.21
N GLU A 84 23.65 -14.70 0.55
CA GLU A 84 24.18 -14.53 1.91
C GLU A 84 25.27 -13.46 1.96
N GLY A 85 25.19 -12.57 2.97
CA GLY A 85 26.11 -11.44 3.14
C GLY A 85 25.71 -10.15 2.42
N ASP A 86 24.74 -10.19 1.52
CA ASP A 86 24.14 -8.97 0.97
C ASP A 86 23.34 -8.22 2.05
N VAL A 87 23.22 -6.91 1.90
CA VAL A 87 22.50 -6.04 2.82
C VAL A 87 21.35 -5.36 2.10
N VAL A 88 20.15 -5.45 2.66
CA VAL A 88 18.95 -4.74 2.18
C VAL A 88 18.56 -3.65 3.16
N LEU A 89 18.60 -2.39 2.71
CA LEU A 89 18.14 -1.24 3.47
C LEU A 89 16.68 -0.91 3.10
N PHE A 90 15.78 -1.04 4.06
CA PHE A 90 14.37 -0.62 3.88
C PHE A 90 14.24 0.87 4.19
N SER A 91 14.58 1.72 3.21
CA SER A 91 14.40 3.18 3.29
C SER A 91 12.94 3.57 3.08
N SER A 92 12.03 2.85 3.75
CA SER A 92 10.59 3.09 3.73
C SER A 92 9.97 2.66 5.05
N ARG A 93 9.08 3.49 5.59
CA ARG A 93 8.28 3.12 6.75
C ARG A 93 7.13 2.22 6.32
N THR A 94 6.88 1.17 7.07
CA THR A 94 5.72 0.30 6.85
C THR A 94 4.42 1.11 6.94
N ILE A 95 3.63 1.12 5.86
CA ILE A 95 2.29 1.69 5.86
C ILE A 95 1.35 0.66 6.51
N PRO A 96 0.48 1.08 7.47
CA PRO A 96 -0.49 0.18 8.08
C PRO A 96 -1.32 -0.58 7.05
N GLY A 97 -1.39 -1.90 7.20
CA GLY A 97 -2.03 -2.82 6.25
C GLY A 97 -1.08 -3.53 5.29
N ASN A 98 0.18 -3.07 5.16
CA ASN A 98 1.20 -3.73 4.35
C ASN A 98 2.11 -4.67 5.16
N ASP A 99 1.87 -4.78 6.46
CA ASP A 99 2.72 -5.53 7.39
C ASP A 99 2.94 -6.98 6.96
N LEU A 100 1.88 -7.67 6.52
CA LEU A 100 1.96 -9.06 6.07
C LEU A 100 2.78 -9.20 4.78
N ALA A 101 2.61 -8.29 3.83
CA ALA A 101 3.32 -8.33 2.56
C ALA A 101 4.81 -8.03 2.76
N ILE A 102 5.15 -7.02 3.56
CA ILE A 102 6.53 -6.69 3.92
C ILE A 102 7.16 -7.82 4.72
N GLY A 103 6.45 -8.35 5.73
CA GLY A 103 6.91 -9.46 6.56
C GLY A 103 7.22 -10.72 5.74
N ARG A 104 6.41 -11.02 4.71
CA ARG A 104 6.71 -12.12 3.77
C ARG A 104 8.06 -11.91 3.06
N ILE A 105 8.30 -10.72 2.52
CA ILE A 105 9.57 -10.40 1.83
C ILE A 105 10.73 -10.52 2.81
N GLN A 106 10.61 -9.95 4.00
CA GLN A 106 11.64 -10.01 5.04
C GLN A 106 11.96 -11.46 5.43
N ASN A 107 10.96 -12.33 5.57
CA ASN A 107 11.17 -13.74 5.85
C ASN A 107 11.92 -14.46 4.72
N LEU A 108 11.59 -14.19 3.45
CA LEU A 108 12.31 -14.75 2.31
C LEU A 108 13.76 -14.30 2.26
N LEU A 109 14.04 -13.04 2.56
CA LEU A 109 15.40 -12.50 2.64
C LEU A 109 16.17 -13.13 3.80
N ALA A 110 15.55 -13.24 4.99
CA ALA A 110 16.18 -13.87 6.17
C ALA A 110 16.54 -15.32 5.93
N GLN A 111 15.67 -16.10 5.28
CA GLN A 111 15.93 -17.50 4.90
C GLN A 111 17.16 -17.67 4.00
N ARG A 112 17.56 -16.61 3.28
CA ARG A 112 18.71 -16.57 2.39
C ARG A 112 19.96 -15.96 3.04
N GLY A 113 19.94 -15.71 4.35
CA GLY A 113 21.06 -15.12 5.09
C GLY A 113 21.34 -13.65 4.76
N ILE A 114 20.34 -12.92 4.22
CA ILE A 114 20.48 -11.52 3.83
C ILE A 114 20.26 -10.63 5.05
N VAL A 115 21.19 -9.71 5.28
CA VAL A 115 21.10 -8.73 6.38
C VAL A 115 20.08 -7.65 6.03
N MET A 116 19.15 -7.37 6.93
CA MET A 116 18.15 -6.32 6.74
C MET A 116 18.31 -5.21 7.77
N ILE A 117 18.26 -3.97 7.29
CA ILE A 117 18.23 -2.76 8.13
C ILE A 117 16.96 -1.98 7.81
N THR A 118 16.21 -1.63 8.85
CA THR A 118 14.93 -0.92 8.74
C THR A 118 14.99 0.43 9.45
N ASP A 119 13.98 1.26 9.27
CA ASP A 119 13.81 2.54 9.96
C ASP A 119 13.72 2.43 11.50
N ARG A 120 13.52 1.22 12.03
CA ARG A 120 13.55 0.95 13.47
C ARG A 120 14.98 0.81 14.04
N GLN A 121 15.94 0.53 13.17
CA GLN A 121 17.33 0.23 13.54
C GLN A 121 18.27 1.39 13.19
N SER A 122 17.93 2.19 12.20
CA SER A 122 18.76 3.30 11.70
C SER A 122 17.89 4.39 11.08
N ASP A 123 18.37 5.61 11.08
CA ASP A 123 17.73 6.78 10.48
C ASP A 123 17.88 6.78 8.94
N ILE A 124 17.31 5.78 8.29
CA ILE A 124 17.38 5.57 6.84
C ILE A 124 16.09 5.96 6.11
N HIS A 125 15.09 6.49 6.82
CA HIS A 125 13.83 6.93 6.25
C HIS A 125 13.50 8.36 6.65
N VAL A 126 13.05 9.15 5.67
CA VAL A 126 12.48 10.48 5.88
C VAL A 126 11.03 10.45 5.45
N SER A 127 10.12 10.89 6.33
CA SER A 127 8.70 10.97 6.02
C SER A 127 8.43 11.89 4.84
N GLY A 128 7.57 11.49 3.92
CA GLY A 128 7.06 12.35 2.85
C GLY A 128 5.95 13.30 3.33
N HIS A 129 5.44 13.11 4.55
CA HIS A 129 4.48 14.02 5.16
C HIS A 129 5.21 15.09 5.96
N PRO A 130 4.74 16.36 5.91
CA PRO A 130 5.32 17.44 6.68
C PRO A 130 5.15 17.20 8.17
N GLY A 131 6.14 17.61 8.94
CA GLY A 131 6.07 17.65 10.39
C GLY A 131 5.28 18.87 10.88
N ARG A 132 4.99 18.92 12.20
CA ARG A 132 4.27 20.03 12.82
C ARG A 132 4.93 21.41 12.57
N PRO A 133 6.26 21.58 12.71
CA PRO A 133 6.91 22.86 12.45
C PRO A 133 6.76 23.33 10.99
N GLU A 134 6.79 22.41 10.04
CA GLU A 134 6.64 22.71 8.62
C GLU A 134 5.19 23.15 8.29
N LEU A 135 4.19 22.47 8.88
CA LEU A 135 2.79 22.88 8.75
C LEU A 135 2.55 24.26 9.37
N GLU A 136 3.11 24.53 10.55
CA GLU A 136 3.02 25.85 11.18
C GLU A 136 3.65 26.95 10.33
N ALA A 137 4.83 26.69 9.73
CA ALA A 137 5.48 27.62 8.83
C ALA A 137 4.61 27.90 7.60
N MET A 138 4.06 26.84 6.98
CA MET A 138 3.16 26.95 5.83
C MET A 138 1.91 27.77 6.16
N TYR A 139 1.29 27.54 7.31
CA TYR A 139 0.09 28.30 7.73
C TYR A 139 0.41 29.77 7.98
N ARG A 140 1.56 30.09 8.54
CA ARG A 140 2.02 31.50 8.73
C ARG A 140 2.30 32.19 7.39
N TRP A 141 2.80 31.45 6.40
CA TRP A 141 3.06 32.02 5.06
C TRP A 141 1.77 32.25 4.28
N LEU A 142 0.88 31.26 4.24
CA LEU A 142 -0.36 31.31 3.45
C LEU A 142 -1.46 32.10 4.14
N ARG A 143 -1.48 32.13 5.46
CA ARG A 143 -2.55 32.76 6.28
C ARG A 143 -3.95 32.42 5.78
N PRO A 144 -4.31 31.14 5.65
CA PRO A 144 -5.60 30.74 5.13
C PRO A 144 -6.74 31.14 6.08
N GLU A 145 -7.89 31.52 5.54
CA GLU A 145 -9.09 31.79 6.33
C GLU A 145 -9.79 30.52 6.77
N ILE A 146 -9.65 29.44 5.98
CA ILE A 146 -10.34 28.17 6.20
C ILE A 146 -9.35 27.02 6.08
N LEU A 147 -9.32 26.14 7.08
CA LEU A 147 -8.61 24.87 7.05
C LEU A 147 -9.59 23.74 6.84
N VAL A 148 -9.32 22.91 5.83
CA VAL A 148 -10.10 21.72 5.50
C VAL A 148 -9.16 20.52 5.54
N PRO A 149 -9.00 19.84 6.70
CA PRO A 149 -8.18 18.63 6.79
C PRO A 149 -8.74 17.51 5.93
N VAL A 150 -7.90 16.86 5.15
CA VAL A 150 -8.28 15.74 4.27
C VAL A 150 -7.28 14.58 4.42
N HIS A 151 -7.62 13.42 3.87
CA HIS A 151 -6.71 12.27 3.79
C HIS A 151 -6.25 11.77 5.17
N GLY A 152 -7.19 11.62 6.10
CA GLY A 152 -6.89 11.11 7.43
C GLY A 152 -8.14 10.60 8.14
N GLU A 153 -7.93 9.91 9.26
CA GLU A 153 -8.99 9.58 10.18
C GLU A 153 -9.40 10.82 10.98
N ILE A 154 -10.56 10.77 11.62
CA ILE A 154 -11.09 11.91 12.37
C ILE A 154 -10.12 12.44 13.44
N ARG A 155 -9.38 11.56 14.11
CA ARG A 155 -8.35 11.94 15.10
C ARG A 155 -7.21 12.77 14.50
N HIS A 156 -6.77 12.43 13.28
CA HIS A 156 -5.73 13.17 12.56
C HIS A 156 -6.25 14.54 12.13
N MET A 157 -7.48 14.57 11.62
CA MET A 157 -8.13 15.84 11.20
C MET A 157 -8.35 16.78 12.38
N GLN A 158 -8.75 16.25 13.56
CA GLN A 158 -8.91 17.03 14.78
C GLN A 158 -7.59 17.64 15.25
N GLU A 159 -6.49 16.87 15.20
CA GLU A 159 -5.18 17.36 15.62
C GLU A 159 -4.67 18.43 14.65
N GLN A 160 -4.86 18.26 13.35
CA GLN A 160 -4.52 19.27 12.36
C GLN A 160 -5.36 20.55 12.56
N ALA A 161 -6.65 20.44 12.88
CA ALA A 161 -7.50 21.58 13.19
C ALA A 161 -7.05 22.34 14.45
N ARG A 162 -6.62 21.62 15.49
CA ARG A 162 -6.03 22.24 16.70
C ARG A 162 -4.77 23.04 16.35
N LEU A 163 -3.90 22.44 15.51
CA LEU A 163 -2.70 23.13 15.03
C LEU A 163 -3.05 24.39 14.23
N GLY A 164 -4.02 24.29 13.32
CA GLY A 164 -4.52 25.42 12.54
C GLY A 164 -5.05 26.55 13.42
N ALA A 165 -5.89 26.22 14.40
CA ALA A 165 -6.41 27.19 15.35
C ALA A 165 -5.29 27.87 16.16
N ALA A 166 -4.30 27.10 16.62
CA ALA A 166 -3.14 27.62 17.36
C ALA A 166 -2.26 28.55 16.52
N THR A 167 -2.28 28.40 15.19
CA THR A 167 -1.58 29.29 14.25
C THR A 167 -2.43 30.45 13.75
N GLY A 168 -3.66 30.59 14.23
CA GLY A 168 -4.54 31.74 13.96
C GLY A 168 -5.49 31.55 12.78
N ILE A 169 -5.70 30.31 12.27
CA ILE A 169 -6.70 30.05 11.22
C ILE A 169 -8.10 30.12 11.82
N PRO A 170 -8.98 31.05 11.36
CA PRO A 170 -10.26 31.32 12.02
C PRO A 170 -11.31 30.23 11.85
N HIS A 171 -11.25 29.47 10.75
CA HIS A 171 -12.30 28.48 10.45
C HIS A 171 -11.70 27.10 10.15
N ASN A 172 -12.30 26.06 10.77
CA ASN A 172 -12.01 24.67 10.47
C ASN A 172 -13.28 23.96 10.00
N VAL A 173 -13.20 23.23 8.87
CA VAL A 173 -14.31 22.45 8.33
C VAL A 173 -13.95 20.97 8.39
N PHE A 174 -14.68 20.22 9.19
CA PHE A 174 -14.59 18.76 9.24
C PHE A 174 -15.57 18.15 8.25
N GLN A 175 -15.09 17.21 7.46
CA GLN A 175 -15.89 16.51 6.48
C GLN A 175 -15.53 15.02 6.44
N LYS A 176 -16.45 14.22 5.98
CA LYS A 176 -16.29 12.82 5.64
C LYS A 176 -16.61 12.60 4.15
N ASN A 177 -16.30 11.41 3.65
CA ASN A 177 -16.65 11.07 2.27
C ASN A 177 -18.15 11.22 2.04
N GLY A 178 -18.50 11.94 0.99
CA GLY A 178 -19.89 12.27 0.64
C GLY A 178 -20.39 13.62 1.16
N ASP A 179 -19.71 14.27 2.09
CA ASP A 179 -20.10 15.60 2.54
C ASP A 179 -19.85 16.65 1.45
N ILE A 180 -20.85 17.47 1.17
CA ILE A 180 -20.75 18.69 0.37
C ILE A 180 -20.52 19.84 1.33
N VAL A 181 -19.38 20.50 1.19
CA VAL A 181 -19.01 21.62 2.07
C VAL A 181 -18.98 22.92 1.29
N ARG A 182 -19.50 23.97 1.91
CA ARG A 182 -19.35 25.34 1.42
C ARG A 182 -18.10 25.96 2.03
N LEU A 183 -17.26 26.52 1.19
CA LEU A 183 -16.13 27.33 1.61
C LEU A 183 -16.49 28.82 1.52
N THR A 184 -17.12 29.22 0.40
CA THR A 184 -17.56 30.61 0.13
C THR A 184 -18.74 30.58 -0.86
N PRO A 185 -19.61 31.61 -0.94
CA PRO A 185 -19.74 32.74 -0.01
C PRO A 185 -20.40 32.36 1.32
N GLY A 186 -20.17 33.16 2.35
CA GLY A 186 -20.77 33.01 3.67
C GLY A 186 -20.02 32.05 4.60
N LYS A 187 -20.66 31.66 5.71
CA LYS A 187 -20.00 30.85 6.75
C LYS A 187 -19.63 29.46 6.22
N PRO A 188 -18.35 29.06 6.34
CA PRO A 188 -17.92 27.72 5.93
C PRO A 188 -18.64 26.61 6.73
N GLY A 189 -18.91 25.50 6.08
CA GLY A 189 -19.53 24.35 6.76
C GLY A 189 -20.21 23.36 5.81
N LYS A 190 -20.73 22.29 6.37
CA LYS A 190 -21.45 21.25 5.63
C LYS A 190 -22.79 21.78 5.13
N LEU A 191 -23.08 21.59 3.85
CA LEU A 191 -24.36 21.95 3.20
C LEU A 191 -25.29 20.76 3.02
N ALA A 192 -24.72 19.64 2.56
CA ALA A 192 -25.48 18.45 2.18
C ALA A 192 -24.60 17.20 2.27
N GLU A 193 -25.19 16.08 1.99
CA GLU A 193 -24.50 14.79 1.89
C GLU A 193 -24.97 14.05 0.64
N VAL A 194 -24.04 13.51 -0.12
CA VAL A 194 -24.33 12.60 -1.23
C VAL A 194 -23.96 11.18 -0.83
N ARG A 195 -24.56 10.21 -1.50
CA ARG A 195 -24.24 8.81 -1.26
C ARG A 195 -22.76 8.56 -1.52
N ALA A 196 -22.05 8.08 -0.50
CA ALA A 196 -20.67 7.67 -0.56
C ALA A 196 -20.52 6.24 -0.03
N GLY A 197 -19.43 5.56 -0.41
CA GLY A 197 -19.15 4.20 0.04
C GLY A 197 -18.10 3.55 -0.84
N ARG A 198 -17.62 2.39 -0.38
CA ARG A 198 -16.68 1.60 -1.17
C ARG A 198 -17.43 0.83 -2.24
N LEU A 199 -16.93 0.91 -3.45
CA LEU A 199 -17.39 0.10 -4.58
C LEU A 199 -16.34 -0.98 -4.85
N VAL A 200 -16.79 -2.13 -5.31
CA VAL A 200 -15.94 -3.25 -5.73
C VAL A 200 -16.35 -3.71 -7.12
N LEU A 201 -15.38 -4.17 -7.88
CA LEU A 201 -15.62 -4.82 -9.16
C LEU A 201 -16.05 -6.27 -8.89
N ASP A 202 -17.17 -6.66 -9.45
CA ASP A 202 -17.75 -7.99 -9.37
C ASP A 202 -17.98 -8.55 -10.77
N GLY A 203 -17.05 -9.32 -11.29
CA GLY A 203 -17.01 -9.61 -12.72
C GLY A 203 -16.79 -8.31 -13.50
N ASP A 204 -17.76 -7.96 -14.38
CA ASP A 204 -17.73 -6.75 -15.20
C ASP A 204 -18.62 -5.62 -14.65
N ILE A 205 -19.19 -5.79 -13.46
CA ILE A 205 -20.08 -4.80 -12.84
C ILE A 205 -19.50 -4.21 -11.56
N ILE A 206 -19.80 -2.93 -11.31
CA ILE A 206 -19.41 -2.24 -10.09
C ILE A 206 -20.58 -2.29 -9.11
N VAL A 207 -20.33 -2.84 -7.92
CA VAL A 207 -21.35 -2.98 -6.88
C VAL A 207 -20.86 -2.39 -5.54
N PRO A 208 -21.76 -2.00 -4.63
CA PRO A 208 -21.38 -1.58 -3.29
C PRO A 208 -20.67 -2.71 -2.53
N ALA A 209 -19.53 -2.40 -1.88
CA ALA A 209 -18.76 -3.37 -1.11
C ALA A 209 -19.51 -3.97 0.09
N ASN A 210 -20.52 -3.26 0.60
CA ASN A 210 -21.45 -3.68 1.65
C ASN A 210 -22.82 -4.12 1.10
N GLY A 211 -22.93 -4.33 -0.23
CA GLY A 211 -24.13 -4.82 -0.87
C GLY A 211 -24.41 -6.30 -0.58
N GLU A 212 -25.65 -6.71 -0.76
CA GLU A 212 -26.14 -8.08 -0.47
C GLU A 212 -25.33 -9.16 -1.21
N ALA A 213 -25.03 -8.95 -2.50
CA ALA A 213 -24.26 -9.89 -3.31
C ALA A 213 -22.87 -10.16 -2.71
N ILE A 214 -22.16 -9.11 -2.27
CA ILE A 214 -20.85 -9.24 -1.64
C ILE A 214 -20.95 -9.88 -0.25
N ALA A 215 -21.96 -9.51 0.53
CA ALA A 215 -22.21 -10.12 1.84
C ALA A 215 -22.50 -11.63 1.70
N MET A 216 -23.33 -12.01 0.73
CA MET A 216 -23.65 -13.41 0.44
C MET A 216 -22.40 -14.20 0.02
N ARG A 217 -21.58 -13.67 -0.88
CA ARG A 217 -20.32 -14.36 -1.26
C ARG A 217 -19.37 -14.57 -0.09
N ARG A 218 -19.23 -13.58 0.79
CA ARG A 218 -18.43 -13.72 2.02
C ARG A 218 -18.98 -14.81 2.93
N ARG A 219 -20.31 -14.88 3.03
CA ARG A 219 -21.00 -15.93 3.79
C ARG A 219 -20.75 -17.31 3.17
N LEU A 220 -20.94 -17.45 1.85
CA LEU A 220 -20.67 -18.70 1.14
C LEU A 220 -19.21 -19.14 1.25
N ALA A 221 -18.27 -18.21 1.18
CA ALA A 221 -16.83 -18.49 1.32
C ALA A 221 -16.45 -18.97 2.73
N ARG A 222 -17.17 -18.54 3.77
CA ARG A 222 -16.91 -18.92 5.16
C ARG A 222 -17.66 -20.18 5.56
N ASP A 223 -18.97 -20.25 5.23
CA ASP A 223 -19.90 -21.24 5.74
C ASP A 223 -20.13 -22.38 4.74
N GLY A 224 -19.74 -22.20 3.48
CA GLY A 224 -20.02 -23.14 2.40
C GLY A 224 -21.50 -23.12 1.95
N LEU A 225 -21.84 -24.03 1.09
CA LEU A 225 -23.20 -24.23 0.57
C LEU A 225 -23.51 -25.72 0.40
N LEU A 226 -24.62 -26.14 0.95
CA LEU A 226 -25.21 -27.47 0.71
C LEU A 226 -26.48 -27.31 -0.14
N ILE A 227 -26.53 -28.00 -1.27
CA ILE A 227 -27.69 -28.05 -2.15
C ILE A 227 -28.27 -29.46 -2.10
N VAL A 228 -29.50 -29.56 -1.65
CA VAL A 228 -30.25 -30.86 -1.61
C VAL A 228 -31.36 -30.79 -2.65
N ALA A 229 -31.26 -31.61 -3.69
CA ALA A 229 -32.28 -31.76 -4.70
C ALA A 229 -33.08 -33.05 -4.44
N LEU A 230 -34.40 -32.94 -4.23
CA LEU A 230 -35.30 -34.07 -3.99
C LEU A 230 -36.10 -34.36 -5.25
N ASN A 231 -36.27 -35.63 -5.57
CA ASN A 231 -37.17 -36.06 -6.62
C ASN A 231 -38.52 -36.61 -6.05
N ARG A 232 -39.54 -36.66 -6.88
CA ARG A 232 -40.88 -37.14 -6.45
C ARG A 232 -40.93 -38.60 -5.99
N ARG A 233 -39.88 -39.38 -6.22
CA ARG A 233 -39.75 -40.79 -5.82
C ARG A 233 -38.95 -40.95 -4.52
N GLY A 234 -38.66 -39.86 -3.81
CA GLY A 234 -37.94 -39.87 -2.53
C GLY A 234 -36.41 -39.94 -2.65
N GLY A 235 -35.85 -39.91 -3.87
CA GLY A 235 -34.41 -39.84 -4.05
C GLY A 235 -33.88 -38.43 -3.76
N ALA A 236 -32.73 -38.34 -3.13
CA ALA A 236 -32.03 -37.07 -2.86
C ALA A 236 -30.66 -37.05 -3.54
N GLN A 237 -30.31 -35.89 -4.10
CA GLN A 237 -28.96 -35.58 -4.57
C GLN A 237 -28.41 -34.42 -3.75
N VAL A 238 -27.20 -34.57 -3.25
CA VAL A 238 -26.54 -33.58 -2.40
C VAL A 238 -25.30 -33.07 -3.11
N HIS A 239 -25.24 -31.76 -3.31
CA HIS A 239 -24.05 -31.04 -3.83
C HIS A 239 -23.47 -30.14 -2.76
N ARG A 240 -22.17 -30.20 -2.61
CA ARG A 240 -21.41 -29.43 -1.60
C ARG A 240 -20.46 -28.46 -2.28
N ILE A 241 -20.44 -27.21 -1.83
CA ILE A 241 -19.53 -26.17 -2.32
C ILE A 241 -18.86 -25.55 -1.10
N GLY A 242 -17.52 -25.64 -1.02
CA GLY A 242 -16.73 -25.07 0.07
C GLY A 242 -16.90 -25.73 1.43
N LEU A 243 -17.44 -26.95 1.48
CA LEU A 243 -17.57 -27.76 2.71
C LEU A 243 -16.54 -28.89 2.75
N PRO A 244 -16.06 -29.30 3.95
CA PRO A 244 -15.09 -30.37 4.11
C PRO A 244 -15.59 -31.70 3.54
N LEU A 245 -14.64 -32.51 3.06
CA LEU A 245 -14.94 -33.91 2.70
C LEU A 245 -15.04 -34.74 3.99
N GLY A 246 -16.06 -35.61 4.08
CA GLY A 246 -16.21 -36.55 5.17
C GLY A 246 -17.20 -36.17 6.28
N GLU A 247 -17.79 -34.98 6.25
CA GLU A 247 -18.91 -34.65 7.13
C GLU A 247 -20.19 -35.37 6.68
N ASP A 248 -20.97 -35.92 7.64
CA ASP A 248 -22.25 -36.57 7.39
C ASP A 248 -23.35 -35.51 7.32
N TYR A 249 -23.93 -35.34 6.11
CA TYR A 249 -25.04 -34.40 5.86
C TYR A 249 -26.40 -35.10 5.75
N GLU A 250 -26.52 -36.34 6.22
CA GLU A 250 -27.78 -37.11 6.15
C GLU A 250 -28.91 -36.42 6.92
N GLY A 251 -28.59 -35.78 8.05
CA GLY A 251 -29.53 -34.95 8.80
C GLY A 251 -30.17 -33.84 7.97
N CYS A 252 -29.37 -33.12 7.17
CA CYS A 252 -29.85 -32.05 6.29
C CYS A 252 -30.79 -32.60 5.18
N VAL A 253 -30.58 -33.83 4.70
CA VAL A 253 -31.48 -34.50 3.74
C VAL A 253 -32.80 -34.82 4.40
N GLY A 254 -32.79 -35.27 5.67
CA GLY A 254 -33.99 -35.50 6.48
C GLY A 254 -34.86 -34.28 6.64
N GLU A 255 -34.23 -33.13 7.05
CA GLU A 255 -34.93 -31.86 7.18
C GLU A 255 -35.53 -31.35 5.85
N ALA A 256 -34.83 -31.56 4.73
CA ALA A 256 -35.34 -31.15 3.43
C ALA A 256 -36.50 -31.98 2.91
N ARG A 257 -36.75 -33.17 3.51
CA ARG A 257 -37.88 -34.07 3.18
C ARG A 257 -39.11 -33.81 4.03
N ALA A 258 -38.95 -33.15 5.19
CA ALA A 258 -40.04 -32.76 6.09
C ALA A 258 -40.77 -31.52 5.60
#